data_6cc439ebe3afea684edf1ddd7597d428
#
_entry.id   6cc439ebe3afea684edf1ddd7597d428
#
_cell.length_a   1.000
_cell.length_b   1.000
_cell.length_c   1.000
_cell.angle_alpha   90.00
_cell.angle_beta   90.00
_cell.angle_gamma   90.00
#
_symmetry.space_group_name_H-M   'P 1'
#
loop_
_entity.id
_entity.type
_entity.pdbx_description
1 polymer ?
#
loop_
_entity_poly.entity_id
_entity_poly.type
_entity_poly.pdbx_seq_one_letter_code
_entity_poly.pdbx_strand_id
1 'polypeptide(L)'
;IHLMSVYPVGITQCTNPEAFSGGSDEESDEKLRERVLASYKRLPNGANAAFYEQEAMSFPNVAAAKTVGCARGIGTVDVYVSTHAGAPDKKLLGEIEAVLQKKREIAVDVEVKAPTEKTVNMSAELTAEQGWTMQEITDAVTAALQAYFTGERLGEAVYTAKLANILYGVELSLIHI
;
A
#
# COMPACT_ATOMS: atom_id res chain seq x y z
N ILE A 1 10.13 -5.88 -24.07
CA ILE A 1 9.42 -6.88 -24.90
C ILE A 1 9.83 -6.67 -26.34
N HIS A 2 10.30 -7.73 -27.03
CA HIS A 2 10.73 -7.65 -28.44
C HIS A 2 9.97 -8.63 -29.34
N LEU A 3 9.11 -9.46 -28.77
CA LEU A 3 8.32 -10.46 -29.49
C LEU A 3 6.84 -10.28 -29.19
N MET A 4 6.04 -10.21 -30.24
CA MET A 4 4.59 -10.24 -30.17
C MET A 4 4.10 -11.62 -30.60
N SER A 5 3.17 -12.19 -29.87
CA SER A 5 2.54 -13.49 -30.23
C SER A 5 1.54 -13.34 -31.40
N VAL A 6 0.97 -12.15 -31.55
CA VAL A 6 0.08 -11.78 -32.65
C VAL A 6 0.49 -10.40 -33.17
N TYR A 7 0.73 -10.27 -34.47
CA TYR A 7 1.08 -9.01 -35.12
C TYR A 7 -0.17 -8.38 -35.75
N PRO A 8 -0.61 -7.19 -35.27
CA PRO A 8 -1.58 -6.42 -35.99
C PRO A 8 -1.07 -5.97 -37.36
N VAL A 9 -1.94 -5.86 -38.34
CA VAL A 9 -1.57 -5.46 -39.71
C VAL A 9 -0.87 -4.10 -39.66
N GLY A 10 0.34 -4.03 -40.26
CA GLY A 10 1.14 -2.80 -40.34
C GLY A 10 2.13 -2.59 -39.18
N ILE A 11 2.16 -3.46 -38.14
CA ILE A 11 3.16 -3.40 -37.07
C ILE A 11 4.22 -4.47 -37.32
N THR A 12 5.47 -4.04 -37.51
CA THR A 12 6.61 -4.97 -37.75
C THR A 12 7.54 -5.10 -36.58
N GLN A 13 7.49 -4.19 -35.61
CA GLN A 13 8.37 -4.18 -34.43
C GLN A 13 7.67 -3.58 -33.21
N CYS A 14 7.95 -4.15 -32.06
CA CYS A 14 7.56 -3.63 -30.76
C CYS A 14 8.79 -3.49 -29.88
N THR A 15 8.98 -2.33 -29.25
CA THR A 15 10.10 -2.10 -28.33
C THR A 15 9.60 -1.38 -27.08
N ASN A 16 10.27 -1.63 -25.98
CA ASN A 16 9.99 -1.01 -24.68
C ASN A 16 11.20 -0.16 -24.29
N PRO A 17 11.16 1.16 -24.48
CA PRO A 17 12.32 2.03 -24.21
C PRO A 17 12.72 2.09 -22.76
N GLU A 18 11.77 1.88 -21.85
CA GLU A 18 11.97 1.92 -20.40
C GLU A 18 11.54 0.61 -19.74
N ALA A 19 12.06 0.32 -18.57
CA ALA A 19 11.63 -0.82 -17.77
C ALA A 19 10.17 -0.66 -17.32
N PHE A 20 9.43 -1.75 -17.27
CA PHE A 20 8.10 -1.74 -16.65
C PHE A 20 8.23 -1.47 -15.15
N SER A 21 7.38 -0.58 -14.64
CA SER A 21 7.28 -0.26 -13.22
C SER A 21 5.83 -0.37 -12.77
N GLY A 22 5.59 -0.42 -11.44
CA GLY A 22 4.24 -0.48 -10.89
C GLY A 22 3.62 -1.88 -10.86
N GLY A 23 4.41 -2.92 -11.14
CA GLY A 23 4.00 -4.30 -10.86
C GLY A 23 4.06 -4.61 -9.36
N SER A 24 3.23 -5.52 -8.90
CA SER A 24 3.29 -6.13 -7.58
C SER A 24 3.44 -7.64 -7.71
N ASP A 25 3.97 -8.26 -6.68
CA ASP A 25 4.02 -9.73 -6.60
C ASP A 25 2.62 -10.31 -6.50
N GLU A 26 2.50 -11.60 -6.76
CA GLU A 26 1.25 -12.36 -6.62
C GLU A 26 0.71 -12.25 -5.19
N GLU A 27 -0.58 -12.00 -5.06
CA GLU A 27 -1.25 -11.96 -3.76
C GLU A 27 -1.15 -13.33 -3.07
N SER A 28 -0.72 -13.36 -1.80
CA SER A 28 -0.67 -14.60 -1.04
C SER A 28 -2.08 -15.11 -0.70
N ASP A 29 -2.23 -16.43 -0.53
CA ASP A 29 -3.49 -17.07 -0.16
C ASP A 29 -4.10 -16.49 1.12
N GLU A 30 -3.28 -16.10 2.08
CA GLU A 30 -3.75 -15.49 3.32
C GLU A 30 -4.30 -14.07 3.08
N LYS A 31 -3.64 -13.25 2.28
CA LYS A 31 -4.15 -11.94 1.87
C LYS A 31 -5.44 -12.06 1.06
N LEU A 32 -5.50 -13.02 0.13
CA LEU A 32 -6.71 -13.31 -0.62
C LEU A 32 -7.87 -13.71 0.30
N ARG A 33 -7.61 -14.59 1.28
CA ARG A 33 -8.61 -15.02 2.28
C ARG A 33 -9.10 -13.85 3.11
N GLU A 34 -8.21 -13.00 3.61
CA GLU A 34 -8.56 -11.79 4.37
C GLU A 34 -9.42 -10.84 3.52
N ARG A 35 -9.06 -10.61 2.26
CA ARG A 35 -9.81 -9.75 1.34
C ARG A 35 -11.21 -10.32 1.05
N VAL A 36 -11.33 -11.62 0.83
CA VAL A 36 -12.62 -12.30 0.63
C VAL A 36 -13.50 -12.17 1.89
N LEU A 37 -12.95 -12.43 3.07
CA LEU A 37 -13.69 -12.27 4.33
C LEU A 37 -14.09 -10.81 4.59
N ALA A 38 -13.23 -9.85 4.27
CA ALA A 38 -13.53 -8.43 4.38
C ALA A 38 -14.67 -8.00 3.45
N SER A 39 -14.75 -8.57 2.25
CA SER A 39 -15.82 -8.26 1.28
C SER A 39 -17.22 -8.64 1.78
N TYR A 40 -17.33 -9.70 2.59
CA TYR A 40 -18.60 -10.07 3.23
C TYR A 40 -18.98 -9.17 4.42
N LYS A 41 -18.00 -8.58 5.08
CA LYS A 41 -18.23 -7.72 6.26
C LYS A 41 -18.57 -6.28 5.91
N ARG A 42 -18.10 -5.81 4.75
CA ARG A 42 -18.20 -4.41 4.31
C ARG A 42 -18.70 -4.33 2.88
N LEU A 43 -20.02 -4.50 2.69
CA LEU A 43 -20.61 -4.35 1.37
C LEU A 43 -20.67 -2.87 0.98
N PRO A 44 -20.06 -2.46 -0.14
CA PRO A 44 -20.17 -1.10 -0.65
C PRO A 44 -21.59 -0.85 -1.13
N ASN A 45 -22.20 0.25 -0.69
CA ASN A 45 -23.57 0.61 -1.04
C ASN A 45 -23.74 2.06 -1.55
N GLY A 46 -22.62 2.67 -1.98
CA GLY A 46 -22.60 4.05 -2.48
C GLY A 46 -22.53 5.13 -1.41
N ALA A 47 -22.99 4.86 -0.20
CA ALA A 47 -23.06 5.86 0.89
C ALA A 47 -22.12 5.57 2.07
N ASN A 48 -21.36 4.48 2.04
CA ASN A 48 -20.50 4.05 3.14
C ASN A 48 -19.01 4.17 2.79
N ALA A 49 -18.17 4.18 3.83
CA ALA A 49 -16.70 4.25 3.68
C ALA A 49 -16.15 3.15 2.75
N ALA A 50 -16.71 1.94 2.83
CA ALA A 50 -16.27 0.82 2.02
C ALA A 50 -16.42 1.06 0.50
N PHE A 51 -17.44 1.81 0.09
CA PHE A 51 -17.62 2.19 -1.30
C PHE A 51 -16.48 3.06 -1.80
N TYR A 52 -16.15 4.14 -1.07
CA TYR A 52 -15.06 5.05 -1.44
C TYR A 52 -13.70 4.36 -1.41
N GLU A 53 -13.44 3.54 -0.39
CA GLU A 53 -12.22 2.75 -0.26
C GLU A 53 -12.06 1.77 -1.44
N GLN A 54 -13.10 1.03 -1.79
CA GLN A 54 -13.07 0.06 -2.88
C GLN A 54 -12.88 0.72 -4.25
N GLU A 55 -13.55 1.85 -4.49
CA GLU A 55 -13.38 2.60 -5.73
C GLU A 55 -11.96 3.16 -5.87
N ALA A 56 -11.38 3.69 -4.79
CA ALA A 56 -10.00 4.13 -4.79
C ALA A 56 -9.01 2.97 -5.02
N MET A 57 -9.25 1.83 -4.38
CA MET A 57 -8.41 0.62 -4.53
C MET A 57 -8.58 -0.07 -5.90
N SER A 58 -9.56 0.33 -6.73
CA SER A 58 -9.68 -0.18 -8.10
C SER A 58 -8.57 0.34 -9.03
N PHE A 59 -7.83 1.36 -8.61
CA PHE A 59 -6.70 1.88 -9.35
C PHE A 59 -5.44 1.03 -9.10
N PRO A 60 -4.73 0.56 -10.13
CA PRO A 60 -3.66 -0.44 -9.99
C PRO A 60 -2.46 0.02 -9.15
N ASN A 61 -2.26 1.33 -9.02
CA ASN A 61 -1.13 1.89 -8.24
C ASN A 61 -1.49 2.17 -6.77
N VAL A 62 -2.73 1.93 -6.37
CA VAL A 62 -3.19 2.16 -5.00
C VAL A 62 -2.93 0.92 -4.15
N ALA A 63 -2.18 1.08 -3.08
CA ALA A 63 -1.87 0.03 -2.10
C ALA A 63 -2.92 -0.05 -0.99
N ALA A 64 -3.39 1.12 -0.51
CA ALA A 64 -4.44 1.21 0.47
C ALA A 64 -5.23 2.51 0.34
N ALA A 65 -6.49 2.47 0.75
CA ALA A 65 -7.37 3.63 0.86
C ALA A 65 -8.08 3.64 2.22
N LYS A 66 -8.24 4.82 2.79
CA LYS A 66 -8.93 5.03 4.07
C LYS A 66 -9.87 6.22 3.97
N THR A 67 -11.12 6.01 4.30
CA THR A 67 -12.16 7.03 4.24
C THR A 67 -12.44 7.60 5.64
N VAL A 68 -12.47 8.92 5.74
CA VAL A 68 -12.83 9.66 6.95
C VAL A 68 -14.05 10.52 6.66
N GLY A 69 -15.19 10.15 7.23
CA GLY A 69 -16.41 10.94 7.12
C GLY A 69 -16.39 12.16 8.04
N CYS A 70 -17.00 13.25 7.57
CA CYS A 70 -17.16 14.50 8.32
C CYS A 70 -15.86 15.18 8.76
N ALA A 71 -14.72 14.88 8.12
CA ALA A 71 -13.42 15.46 8.48
C ALA A 71 -13.38 17.00 8.35
N ARG A 72 -14.10 17.55 7.37
CA ARG A 72 -14.21 18.98 7.10
C ARG A 72 -15.56 19.58 7.53
N GLY A 73 -16.43 18.77 8.17
CA GLY A 73 -17.78 19.13 8.58
C GLY A 73 -18.85 18.18 8.02
N ILE A 74 -20.11 18.42 8.38
CA ILE A 74 -21.23 17.58 7.94
C ILE A 74 -21.30 17.55 6.41
N GLY A 75 -21.52 16.37 5.83
CA GLY A 75 -21.63 16.17 4.39
C GLY A 75 -20.29 16.10 3.65
N THR A 76 -19.17 15.99 4.36
CA THR A 76 -17.84 15.86 3.74
C THR A 76 -17.24 14.48 3.93
N VAL A 77 -16.50 14.01 2.94
CA VAL A 77 -15.76 12.74 2.95
C VAL A 77 -14.36 12.97 2.42
N ASP A 78 -13.37 12.66 3.24
CA ASP A 78 -11.96 12.68 2.84
C ASP A 78 -11.49 11.24 2.61
N VAL A 79 -10.93 10.98 1.43
CA VAL A 79 -10.38 9.67 1.05
C VAL A 79 -8.86 9.78 1.01
N TYR A 80 -8.19 9.17 1.96
CA TYR A 80 -6.74 9.09 1.99
C TYR A 80 -6.28 7.88 1.20
N VAL A 81 -5.30 8.07 0.33
CA VAL A 81 -4.80 7.03 -0.58
C VAL A 81 -3.29 6.93 -0.45
N SER A 82 -2.78 5.71 -0.36
CA SER A 82 -1.34 5.41 -0.42
C SER A 82 -1.03 4.49 -1.59
N THR A 83 0.22 4.54 -2.06
CA THR A 83 0.74 3.64 -3.10
C THR A 83 1.78 2.70 -2.49
N HIS A 84 2.13 1.63 -3.22
CA HIS A 84 3.21 0.73 -2.79
C HIS A 84 4.56 1.44 -2.65
N ALA A 85 4.77 2.54 -3.38
CA ALA A 85 5.97 3.37 -3.31
C ALA A 85 5.92 4.50 -2.26
N GLY A 86 4.80 4.63 -1.51
CA GLY A 86 4.59 5.68 -0.52
C GLY A 86 3.46 6.65 -0.90
N ALA A 87 3.70 7.96 -0.78
CA ALA A 87 2.69 8.97 -1.09
C ALA A 87 2.35 9.02 -2.59
N PRO A 88 1.06 9.11 -2.96
CA PRO A 88 0.63 9.21 -4.34
C PRO A 88 1.00 10.58 -4.96
N ASP A 89 1.19 10.61 -6.27
CA ASP A 89 1.35 11.85 -7.00
C ASP A 89 0.01 12.60 -7.19
N LYS A 90 0.11 13.88 -7.53
CA LYS A 90 -1.09 14.74 -7.72
C LYS A 90 -1.96 14.28 -8.89
N LYS A 91 -1.38 13.64 -9.89
CA LYS A 91 -2.11 13.15 -11.06
C LYS A 91 -3.03 12.00 -10.67
N LEU A 92 -2.49 11.00 -9.96
CA LEU A 92 -3.27 9.86 -9.46
C LEU A 92 -4.40 10.32 -8.53
N LEU A 93 -4.12 11.25 -7.60
CA LEU A 93 -5.14 11.81 -6.73
C LEU A 93 -6.27 12.46 -7.52
N GLY A 94 -5.94 13.26 -8.54
CA GLY A 94 -6.94 13.91 -9.40
C GLY A 94 -7.76 12.91 -10.24
N GLU A 95 -7.15 11.83 -10.72
CA GLU A 95 -7.85 10.76 -11.44
C GLU A 95 -8.85 10.03 -10.55
N ILE A 96 -8.45 9.66 -9.33
CA ILE A 96 -9.33 9.02 -8.34
C ILE A 96 -10.47 9.98 -7.96
N GLU A 97 -10.15 11.24 -7.67
CA GLU A 97 -11.16 12.24 -7.30
C GLU A 97 -12.18 12.44 -8.41
N ALA A 98 -11.76 12.53 -9.67
CA ALA A 98 -12.66 12.66 -10.81
C ALA A 98 -13.63 11.48 -10.96
N VAL A 99 -13.21 10.27 -10.62
CA VAL A 99 -14.08 9.07 -10.61
C VAL A 99 -15.05 9.14 -9.44
N LEU A 100 -14.57 9.45 -8.23
CA LEU A 100 -15.39 9.54 -7.03
C LEU A 100 -16.44 10.65 -7.13
N GLN A 101 -16.10 11.82 -7.71
CA GLN A 101 -17.03 12.92 -7.94
C GLN A 101 -18.20 12.53 -8.84
N LYS A 102 -18.03 11.61 -9.77
CA LYS A 102 -19.11 11.10 -10.64
C LYS A 102 -20.01 10.09 -9.94
N LYS A 103 -19.49 9.39 -8.94
CA LYS A 103 -20.18 8.27 -8.27
C LYS A 103 -20.69 8.63 -6.86
N ARG A 104 -20.27 9.77 -6.29
CA ARG A 104 -20.66 10.20 -4.95
C ARG A 104 -22.14 10.50 -4.82
N GLU A 105 -22.67 10.46 -3.62
CA GLU A 105 -23.97 10.97 -3.28
C GLU A 105 -24.08 12.49 -3.54
N ILE A 106 -25.27 12.95 -3.91
CA ILE A 106 -25.51 14.36 -4.33
C ILE A 106 -25.12 15.36 -3.22
N ALA A 107 -25.39 15.01 -1.96
CA ALA A 107 -25.15 15.88 -0.80
C ALA A 107 -23.78 15.72 -0.16
N VAL A 108 -22.90 14.91 -0.75
CA VAL A 108 -21.57 14.62 -0.18
C VAL A 108 -20.50 15.36 -0.97
N ASP A 109 -19.64 16.09 -0.25
CA ASP A 109 -18.43 16.69 -0.80
C ASP A 109 -17.24 15.78 -0.54
N VAL A 110 -16.59 15.31 -1.62
CA VAL A 110 -15.50 14.31 -1.57
C VAL A 110 -14.19 14.97 -1.95
N GLU A 111 -13.16 14.79 -1.14
CA GLU A 111 -11.78 15.12 -1.47
C GLU A 111 -10.88 13.90 -1.37
N VAL A 112 -9.93 13.77 -2.31
CA VAL A 112 -8.91 12.71 -2.29
C VAL A 112 -7.57 13.32 -1.88
N LYS A 113 -6.95 12.73 -0.86
CA LYS A 113 -5.75 13.28 -0.20
C LYS A 113 -4.62 12.26 -0.10
N ALA A 114 -3.39 12.75 -0.19
CA ALA A 114 -2.23 11.99 0.26
C ALA A 114 -2.22 11.91 1.79
N PRO A 115 -1.79 10.80 2.39
CA PRO A 115 -1.59 10.70 3.82
C PRO A 115 -0.40 11.55 4.27
N THR A 116 -0.43 11.98 5.53
CA THR A 116 0.75 12.59 6.15
C THR A 116 1.72 11.49 6.58
N GLU A 117 2.94 11.53 6.07
CA GLU A 117 3.99 10.61 6.46
C GLU A 117 4.46 10.90 7.89
N LYS A 118 4.57 9.85 8.69
CA LYS A 118 5.10 9.92 10.04
C LYS A 118 6.35 9.06 10.16
N THR A 119 7.48 9.70 10.36
CA THR A 119 8.75 8.99 10.60
C THR A 119 8.73 8.28 11.95
N VAL A 120 9.08 6.99 11.93
CA VAL A 120 9.29 6.18 13.15
C VAL A 120 10.78 5.97 13.33
N ASN A 121 11.34 6.56 14.40
CA ASN A 121 12.74 6.36 14.77
C ASN A 121 12.84 5.13 15.67
N MET A 122 13.75 4.22 15.32
CA MET A 122 14.02 3.01 16.10
C MET A 122 15.51 2.91 16.40
N SER A 123 15.83 2.36 17.56
CA SER A 123 17.18 1.95 17.93
C SER A 123 17.14 0.52 18.46
N ALA A 124 18.04 -0.32 18.01
CA ALA A 124 18.19 -1.70 18.48
C ALA A 124 19.67 -2.03 18.61
N GLU A 125 20.03 -2.76 19.66
CA GLU A 125 21.35 -3.34 19.82
C GLU A 125 21.35 -4.75 19.25
N LEU A 126 22.25 -5.01 18.30
CA LEU A 126 22.35 -6.27 17.60
C LEU A 126 23.63 -6.99 18.00
N THR A 127 23.55 -8.28 18.27
CA THR A 127 24.71 -9.13 18.53
C THR A 127 24.72 -10.25 17.51
N ALA A 128 25.86 -10.41 16.80
CA ALA A 128 26.02 -11.46 15.83
C ALA A 128 26.22 -12.83 16.50
N GLU A 129 25.48 -13.83 16.06
CA GLU A 129 25.78 -15.23 16.36
C GLU A 129 26.98 -15.75 15.56
N GLN A 130 27.58 -16.85 16.04
CA GLN A 130 28.72 -17.46 15.36
C GLN A 130 28.37 -17.85 13.92
N GLY A 131 29.13 -17.35 12.97
CA GLY A 131 28.98 -17.66 11.55
C GLY A 131 28.35 -16.53 10.73
N TRP A 132 27.89 -15.44 11.36
CA TRP A 132 27.29 -14.31 10.68
C TRP A 132 28.08 -13.02 10.89
N THR A 133 28.12 -12.19 9.87
CA THR A 133 28.72 -10.86 9.95
C THR A 133 27.68 -9.84 10.41
N MET A 134 28.14 -8.79 11.09
CA MET A 134 27.25 -7.69 11.54
C MET A 134 26.52 -7.03 10.34
N GLN A 135 27.18 -7.00 9.17
CA GLN A 135 26.56 -6.43 7.96
C GLN A 135 25.37 -7.26 7.48
N GLU A 136 25.51 -8.57 7.39
CA GLU A 136 24.42 -9.47 6.97
C GLU A 136 23.22 -9.35 7.90
N ILE A 137 23.44 -9.26 9.20
CA ILE A 137 22.39 -9.07 10.19
C ILE A 137 21.69 -7.71 10.01
N THR A 138 22.48 -6.65 9.85
CA THR A 138 21.93 -5.31 9.63
C THR A 138 21.09 -5.24 8.36
N ASP A 139 21.53 -5.86 7.29
CA ASP A 139 20.82 -5.91 6.01
C ASP A 139 19.50 -6.71 6.15
N ALA A 140 19.55 -7.87 6.81
CA ALA A 140 18.37 -8.69 7.05
C ALA A 140 17.33 -7.99 7.94
N VAL A 141 17.77 -7.34 9.02
CA VAL A 141 16.91 -6.54 9.90
C VAL A 141 16.29 -5.37 9.14
N THR A 142 17.09 -4.66 8.35
CA THR A 142 16.62 -3.54 7.54
C THR A 142 15.58 -3.99 6.51
N ALA A 143 15.82 -5.10 5.82
CA ALA A 143 14.89 -5.68 4.87
C ALA A 143 13.57 -6.11 5.54
N ALA A 144 13.64 -6.75 6.71
CA ALA A 144 12.44 -7.17 7.46
C ALA A 144 11.60 -5.96 7.92
N LEU A 145 12.25 -4.88 8.36
CA LEU A 145 11.57 -3.64 8.74
C LEU A 145 10.99 -2.92 7.53
N GLN A 146 11.70 -2.84 6.42
CA GLN A 146 11.20 -2.25 5.18
C GLN A 146 9.99 -3.02 4.64
N ALA A 147 10.00 -4.35 4.72
CA ALA A 147 8.86 -5.18 4.35
C ALA A 147 7.64 -4.96 5.26
N TYR A 148 7.84 -4.54 6.51
CA TYR A 148 6.75 -4.20 7.41
C TYR A 148 6.15 -2.81 7.14
N PHE A 149 6.99 -1.81 6.83
CA PHE A 149 6.56 -0.43 6.56
C PHE A 149 6.24 -0.23 5.08
N THR A 150 5.12 -0.78 4.63
CA THR A 150 4.62 -0.60 3.26
C THR A 150 3.48 0.42 3.21
N GLY A 151 3.18 0.92 2.02
CA GLY A 151 2.02 1.79 1.80
C GLY A 151 0.66 1.13 2.10
N GLU A 152 0.62 -0.19 2.26
CA GLU A 152 -0.59 -0.95 2.62
C GLU A 152 -1.05 -0.66 4.07
N ARG A 153 -0.17 -0.16 4.94
CA ARG A 153 -0.46 0.09 6.36
C ARG A 153 -1.00 1.49 6.66
N LEU A 154 -1.79 2.01 5.77
CA LEU A 154 -2.39 3.34 5.88
C LEU A 154 -3.30 3.45 7.12
N GLY A 155 -2.96 4.38 8.03
CA GLY A 155 -3.75 4.65 9.23
C GLY A 155 -3.73 3.56 10.29
N GLU A 156 -2.80 2.61 10.20
CA GLU A 156 -2.60 1.58 11.22
C GLU A 156 -1.67 2.05 12.34
N ALA A 157 -1.95 1.59 13.55
CA ALA A 157 -1.07 1.84 14.68
C ALA A 157 0.20 0.97 14.59
N VAL A 158 1.35 1.56 14.90
CA VAL A 158 2.62 0.85 15.02
C VAL A 158 2.84 0.49 16.48
N TYR A 159 2.88 -0.81 16.78
CA TYR A 159 3.10 -1.32 18.14
C TYR A 159 4.54 -1.77 18.31
N THR A 160 5.22 -1.33 19.36
CA THR A 160 6.59 -1.73 19.70
C THR A 160 6.72 -3.26 19.80
N ALA A 161 5.73 -3.93 20.40
CA ALA A 161 5.72 -5.40 20.51
C ALA A 161 5.71 -6.09 19.13
N LYS A 162 5.05 -5.50 18.11
CA LYS A 162 5.05 -6.05 16.76
C LYS A 162 6.41 -5.87 16.10
N LEU A 163 7.03 -4.72 16.28
CA LEU A 163 8.40 -4.45 15.77
C LEU A 163 9.41 -5.40 16.44
N ALA A 164 9.32 -5.56 17.76
CA ALA A 164 10.14 -6.52 18.50
C ALA A 164 9.99 -7.94 17.94
N ASN A 165 8.77 -8.38 17.68
CA ASN A 165 8.51 -9.71 17.13
C ASN A 165 9.07 -9.91 15.72
N ILE A 166 9.05 -8.86 14.89
CA ILE A 166 9.67 -8.88 13.55
C ILE A 166 11.18 -9.04 13.68
N LEU A 167 11.81 -8.29 14.60
CA LEU A 167 13.25 -8.36 14.84
C LEU A 167 13.67 -9.75 15.38
N TYR A 168 12.91 -10.31 16.34
CA TYR A 168 13.16 -11.68 16.84
C TYR A 168 12.95 -12.78 15.80
N GLY A 169 12.16 -12.52 14.77
CA GLY A 169 11.97 -13.44 13.65
C GLY A 169 13.15 -13.49 12.66
N VAL A 170 14.11 -12.60 12.80
CA VAL A 170 15.36 -12.63 12.03
C VAL A 170 16.29 -13.65 12.70
N GLU A 171 16.36 -14.88 12.18
CA GLU A 171 17.06 -16.05 12.75
C GLU A 171 18.59 -15.88 12.89
N LEU A 172 19.14 -14.70 12.61
CA LEU A 172 20.57 -14.44 12.48
C LEU A 172 21.18 -13.73 13.69
N SER A 173 20.39 -13.38 14.71
CA SER A 173 20.88 -12.56 15.82
C SER A 173 20.17 -12.80 17.16
N LEU A 174 20.93 -12.68 18.26
CA LEU A 174 20.39 -12.37 19.58
C LEU A 174 20.14 -10.86 19.66
N ILE A 175 18.85 -10.47 19.73
CA ILE A 175 18.46 -9.05 19.78
C ILE A 175 18.06 -8.69 21.20
N HIS A 176 18.74 -7.70 21.77
CA HIS A 176 18.31 -7.00 22.97
C HIS A 176 17.69 -5.66 22.56
N ILE A 177 16.40 -5.49 22.89
CA ILE A 177 15.65 -4.27 22.62
C ILE A 177 15.54 -3.46 23.91
#